data_9101bba089d6f8d5b5dbb55dde93a318
#
_entry.id   9101bba089d6f8d5b5dbb55dde93a318
#
_cell.length_a   1.000
_cell.length_b   1.000
_cell.length_c   1.000
_cell.angle_alpha   90.00
_cell.angle_beta   90.00
_cell.angle_gamma   90.00
#
_symmetry.space_group_name_H-M   'P 1'
#
loop_
_entity.id
_entity.type
_entity.pdbx_description
1 polymer ?
#
loop_
_entity_poly.entity_id
_entity_poly.type
_entity_poly.pdbx_seq_one_letter_code
_entity_poly.pdbx_strand_id
1 'polypeptide(L)'
;MLGHYCNWEYLSATKIYFERWEQQSVLGLIYHPLRNKAVDRLFFKLREHQGGEPIAKKDILRRLVALRSENRRTIFGYILDQSPKWENIHLWLPFMNHDTAVFTGAERITRKMKDAVVYVDIDRPRRGHYVCTLHLITDHPQDLPEHELTRLSFQWLEKSIRRAPQYYLWTHNRWKRTHEEYDRMVSEGLLKAK
;
A
#
# COMPACT_ATOMS: atom_id res chain seq x y z
N MET A 1 3.86 0.92 5.37
CA MET A 1 2.66 1.12 4.53
C MET A 1 2.63 2.55 4.07
N LEU A 2 2.41 2.78 2.79
CA LEU A 2 2.36 4.11 2.21
C LEU A 2 0.91 4.61 2.26
N GLY A 3 0.69 5.71 3.00
CA GLY A 3 -0.47 6.54 2.81
C GLY A 3 -0.31 7.24 1.47
N HIS A 4 -1.29 7.16 0.60
CA HIS A 4 -1.17 7.70 -0.75
C HIS A 4 -1.61 9.15 -0.79
N TYR A 5 -0.64 10.04 -0.83
CA TYR A 5 -0.82 11.37 -1.39
C TYR A 5 -0.51 11.30 -2.88
N CYS A 6 -1.31 11.93 -3.72
CA CYS A 6 -1.11 12.00 -5.19
C CYS A 6 0.16 12.74 -5.61
N ASN A 7 1.22 12.59 -4.87
CA ASN A 7 2.50 13.24 -5.13
C ASN A 7 3.47 12.23 -5.73
N TRP A 8 3.48 12.11 -7.03
CA TRP A 8 4.45 11.29 -7.77
C TRP A 8 5.90 11.67 -7.48
N GLU A 9 6.13 12.88 -7.01
CA GLU A 9 7.46 13.44 -6.73
C GLU A 9 8.16 12.75 -5.54
N TYR A 10 7.43 12.10 -4.63
CA TYR A 10 8.07 11.36 -3.54
C TYR A 10 8.79 10.10 -4.01
N LEU A 11 8.46 9.58 -5.20
CA LEU A 11 9.20 8.46 -5.79
C LEU A 11 10.67 8.80 -6.03
N SER A 12 10.98 10.07 -6.32
CA SER A 12 12.37 10.52 -6.45
C SER A 12 13.10 10.60 -5.11
N ALA A 13 12.40 10.84 -4.01
CA ALA A 13 12.98 10.87 -2.68
C ALA A 13 13.50 9.49 -2.24
N THR A 14 12.93 8.41 -2.75
CA THR A 14 13.38 7.04 -2.45
C THR A 14 14.81 6.80 -2.92
N LYS A 15 15.19 7.31 -4.11
CA LYS A 15 16.55 7.22 -4.62
C LYS A 15 17.55 7.91 -3.71
N ILE A 16 17.24 9.14 -3.28
CA ILE A 16 18.11 9.94 -2.38
C ILE A 16 18.30 9.22 -1.05
N TYR A 17 17.26 8.60 -0.51
CA TYR A 17 17.31 7.83 0.73
C TYR A 17 18.31 6.67 0.61
N PHE A 18 18.23 5.88 -0.47
CA PHE A 18 19.10 4.72 -0.69
C PHE A 18 20.54 5.09 -1.01
N GLU A 19 20.78 6.16 -1.75
CA GLU A 19 22.14 6.65 -2.04
C GLU A 19 22.88 7.08 -0.77
N ARG A 20 22.14 7.57 0.25
CA ARG A 20 22.75 8.05 1.50
C ARG A 20 22.92 6.97 2.57
N TRP A 21 22.04 5.97 2.62
CA TRP A 21 21.95 5.13 3.81
C TRP A 21 22.30 3.65 3.64
N GLU A 22 22.04 3.03 2.52
CA GLU A 22 22.54 1.66 2.29
C GLU A 22 22.43 1.21 0.82
N GLN A 23 23.57 1.01 0.18
CA GLN A 23 23.66 0.42 -1.17
C GLN A 23 23.22 -1.06 -1.24
N GLN A 24 22.93 -1.70 -0.10
CA GLN A 24 22.60 -3.13 -0.02
C GLN A 24 21.13 -3.44 0.19
N SER A 25 20.29 -2.45 0.47
CA SER A 25 18.86 -2.66 0.70
C SER A 25 18.07 -2.70 -0.61
N VAL A 26 17.09 -3.60 -0.67
CA VAL A 26 16.15 -3.70 -1.81
C VAL A 26 14.89 -2.94 -1.50
N LEU A 27 14.58 -1.94 -2.32
CA LEU A 27 13.30 -1.23 -2.29
C LEU A 27 12.30 -1.92 -3.23
N GLY A 28 11.42 -2.73 -2.69
CA GLY A 28 10.37 -3.39 -3.44
C GLY A 28 9.16 -2.47 -3.69
N LEU A 29 8.86 -2.21 -4.94
CA LEU A 29 7.72 -1.41 -5.38
C LEU A 29 6.63 -2.33 -5.96
N ILE A 30 5.63 -2.63 -5.13
CA ILE A 30 4.55 -3.53 -5.53
C ILE A 30 3.62 -2.83 -6.51
N TYR A 31 3.35 -3.46 -7.65
CA TYR A 31 2.46 -2.90 -8.64
C TYR A 31 1.54 -3.94 -9.29
N HIS A 32 0.48 -3.47 -9.92
CA HIS A 32 -0.39 -4.29 -10.75
C HIS A 32 -0.04 -4.05 -12.22
N PRO A 33 0.40 -5.09 -12.98
CA PRO A 33 0.73 -4.94 -14.39
C PRO A 33 -0.45 -4.36 -15.19
N LEU A 34 -0.16 -3.40 -16.05
CA LEU A 34 -1.16 -2.72 -16.86
C LEU A 34 -1.48 -3.55 -18.14
N ARG A 35 -2.71 -3.39 -18.64
CA ARG A 35 -3.12 -4.05 -19.90
C ARG A 35 -2.32 -3.53 -21.10
N ASN A 36 -2.11 -2.23 -21.18
CA ASN A 36 -1.29 -1.62 -22.21
C ASN A 36 0.20 -1.87 -21.92
N LYS A 37 0.83 -2.72 -22.72
CA LYS A 37 2.22 -3.15 -22.52
C LYS A 37 3.25 -2.03 -22.70
N ALA A 38 2.99 -1.05 -23.55
CA ALA A 38 3.89 0.08 -23.75
C ALA A 38 3.90 0.98 -22.51
N VAL A 39 2.72 1.29 -21.98
CA VAL A 39 2.56 2.06 -20.75
C VAL A 39 3.10 1.29 -19.54
N ASP A 40 2.85 -0.01 -19.45
CA ASP A 40 3.39 -0.89 -18.39
C ASP A 40 4.92 -0.84 -18.36
N ARG A 41 5.57 -0.97 -19.53
CA ARG A 41 7.03 -0.88 -19.65
C ARG A 41 7.57 0.50 -19.28
N LEU A 42 6.87 1.57 -19.66
CA LEU A 42 7.25 2.93 -19.25
C LEU A 42 7.26 3.08 -17.73
N PHE A 43 6.18 2.70 -17.06
CA PHE A 43 6.08 2.79 -15.60
C PHE A 43 7.02 1.81 -14.88
N PHE A 44 7.31 0.66 -15.46
CA PHE A 44 8.31 -0.27 -14.95
C PHE A 44 9.69 0.41 -14.92
N LYS A 45 10.13 0.96 -16.06
CA LYS A 45 11.41 1.67 -16.18
C LYS A 45 11.50 2.88 -15.27
N LEU A 46 10.42 3.64 -15.10
CA LEU A 46 10.39 4.78 -14.17
C LEU A 46 10.67 4.33 -12.74
N ARG A 47 10.13 3.19 -12.30
CA ARG A 47 10.38 2.65 -10.97
C ARG A 47 11.80 2.15 -10.81
N GLU A 48 12.35 1.45 -11.81
CA GLU A 48 13.75 1.01 -11.82
C GLU A 48 14.72 2.19 -11.78
N HIS A 49 14.45 3.23 -12.58
CA HIS A 49 15.30 4.42 -12.65
C HIS A 49 15.42 5.13 -11.29
N GLN A 50 14.41 5.02 -10.45
CA GLN A 50 14.43 5.55 -9.09
C GLN A 50 15.12 4.61 -8.07
N GLY A 51 15.76 3.53 -8.51
CA GLY A 51 16.45 2.57 -7.65
C GLY A 51 15.53 1.54 -7.00
N GLY A 52 14.25 1.51 -7.36
CA GLY A 52 13.30 0.52 -6.86
C GLY A 52 13.30 -0.76 -7.70
N GLU A 53 12.96 -1.88 -7.07
CA GLU A 53 12.66 -3.15 -7.74
C GLU A 53 11.13 -3.26 -7.95
N PRO A 54 10.62 -3.11 -9.19
CA PRO A 54 9.19 -3.26 -9.46
C PRO A 54 8.79 -4.73 -9.36
N ILE A 55 7.87 -5.06 -8.45
CA ILE A 55 7.43 -6.42 -8.20
C ILE A 55 5.94 -6.55 -8.48
N ALA A 56 5.58 -7.43 -9.40
CA ALA A 56 4.18 -7.68 -9.70
C ALA A 56 3.47 -8.28 -8.46
N LYS A 57 2.26 -7.79 -8.16
CA LYS A 57 1.47 -8.21 -6.98
C LYS A 57 1.41 -9.74 -6.78
N LYS A 58 1.34 -10.52 -7.85
CA LYS A 58 1.29 -11.99 -7.79
C LYS A 58 2.60 -12.64 -7.33
N ASP A 59 3.73 -11.95 -7.49
CA ASP A 59 5.07 -12.49 -7.27
C ASP A 59 5.69 -12.05 -5.94
N ILE A 60 5.01 -11.17 -5.20
CA ILE A 60 5.56 -10.54 -4.00
C ILE A 60 6.03 -11.54 -2.96
N LEU A 61 5.22 -12.54 -2.60
CA LEU A 61 5.57 -13.48 -1.56
C LEU A 61 6.79 -14.34 -1.95
N ARG A 62 6.85 -14.78 -3.21
CA ARG A 62 7.99 -15.51 -3.75
C ARG A 62 9.26 -14.66 -3.68
N ARG A 63 9.17 -13.39 -4.08
CA ARG A 63 10.34 -12.50 -4.06
C ARG A 63 10.81 -12.18 -2.63
N LEU A 64 9.88 -11.94 -1.71
CA LEU A 64 10.22 -11.73 -0.29
C LEU A 64 10.96 -12.92 0.30
N VAL A 65 10.47 -14.13 0.06
CA VAL A 65 11.13 -15.36 0.54
C VAL A 65 12.54 -15.49 -0.04
N ALA A 66 12.70 -15.23 -1.35
CA ALA A 66 14.01 -15.28 -2.01
C ALA A 66 14.98 -14.25 -1.41
N LEU A 67 14.56 -13.00 -1.25
CA LEU A 67 15.39 -11.93 -0.67
C LEU A 67 15.80 -12.27 0.78
N ARG A 68 14.92 -12.89 1.53
CA ARG A 68 15.22 -13.35 2.90
C ARG A 68 16.25 -14.47 2.92
N SER A 69 16.16 -15.44 2.00
CA SER A 69 17.17 -16.51 1.88
C SER A 69 18.53 -15.96 1.43
N GLU A 70 18.55 -14.87 0.66
CA GLU A 70 19.75 -14.12 0.27
C GLU A 70 20.30 -13.21 1.40
N ASN A 71 19.67 -13.21 2.57
CA ASN A 71 19.98 -12.32 3.70
C ASN A 71 20.02 -10.82 3.30
N ARG A 72 19.14 -10.41 2.36
CA ARG A 72 19.04 -9.03 1.89
C ARG A 72 18.14 -8.22 2.79
N ARG A 73 18.57 -7.03 3.15
CA ARG A 73 17.70 -6.05 3.81
C ARG A 73 16.67 -5.50 2.80
N THR A 74 15.43 -5.35 3.22
CA THR A 74 14.34 -5.00 2.31
C THR A 74 13.42 -3.93 2.89
N ILE A 75 12.93 -3.06 2.02
CA ILE A 75 11.82 -2.14 2.31
C ILE A 75 10.77 -2.31 1.22
N PHE A 76 9.53 -2.61 1.61
CA PHE A 76 8.44 -2.82 0.67
C PHE A 76 7.35 -1.76 0.84
N GLY A 77 7.00 -1.10 -0.26
CA GLY A 77 5.89 -0.16 -0.31
C GLY A 77 4.56 -0.87 -0.61
N TYR A 78 3.58 -0.72 0.31
CA TYR A 78 2.20 -1.20 0.12
C TYR A 78 1.27 -0.01 -0.02
N ILE A 79 0.55 0.07 -1.14
CA ILE A 79 -0.47 1.08 -1.40
C ILE A 79 -1.83 0.48 -1.04
N LEU A 80 -2.53 1.06 -0.07
CA LEU A 80 -3.76 0.49 0.51
C LEU A 80 -5.02 1.31 0.26
N ASP A 81 -4.88 2.54 -0.21
CA ASP A 81 -5.95 3.53 -0.31
C ASP A 81 -6.97 3.27 -1.42
N GLN A 82 -6.75 2.27 -2.27
CA GLN A 82 -7.65 1.93 -3.37
C GLN A 82 -8.68 0.86 -2.98
N SER A 83 -9.81 0.84 -3.73
CA SER A 83 -10.89 -0.12 -3.52
C SER A 83 -10.53 -1.51 -4.05
N PRO A 84 -10.65 -2.59 -3.24
CA PRO A 84 -10.49 -3.95 -3.74
C PRO A 84 -11.60 -4.30 -4.74
N LYS A 85 -11.36 -5.32 -5.59
CA LYS A 85 -12.41 -5.93 -6.40
C LYS A 85 -13.33 -6.76 -5.50
N TRP A 86 -14.56 -7.02 -5.95
CA TRP A 86 -15.55 -7.79 -5.19
C TRP A 86 -15.01 -9.10 -4.62
N GLU A 87 -14.31 -9.87 -5.44
CA GLU A 87 -13.76 -11.18 -5.06
C GLU A 87 -12.61 -11.09 -4.03
N ASN A 88 -12.10 -9.89 -3.77
CA ASN A 88 -10.97 -9.64 -2.88
C ASN A 88 -11.35 -8.79 -1.66
N ILE A 89 -12.63 -8.62 -1.41
CA ILE A 89 -13.13 -7.98 -0.19
C ILE A 89 -13.15 -9.03 0.92
N HIS A 90 -12.44 -8.77 2.00
CA HIS A 90 -12.34 -9.61 3.18
C HIS A 90 -12.61 -8.83 4.46
N LEU A 91 -12.68 -7.52 4.38
CA LEU A 91 -12.87 -6.65 5.52
C LEU A 91 -13.57 -5.37 5.10
N TRP A 92 -14.51 -4.98 5.89
CA TRP A 92 -15.13 -3.66 5.91
C TRP A 92 -14.74 -2.93 7.19
N LEU A 93 -14.46 -1.65 7.09
CA LEU A 93 -14.18 -0.81 8.27
C LEU A 93 -14.65 0.63 8.05
N PRO A 94 -14.95 1.36 9.11
CA PRO A 94 -15.26 2.78 9.02
C PRO A 94 -14.03 3.56 8.54
N PHE A 95 -14.20 4.32 7.45
CA PHE A 95 -13.17 5.20 6.92
C PHE A 95 -13.81 6.43 6.28
N MET A 96 -13.42 7.62 6.69
CA MET A 96 -13.98 8.89 6.23
C MET A 96 -15.52 8.95 6.35
N ASN A 97 -16.05 8.44 7.46
CA ASN A 97 -17.48 8.33 7.77
C ASN A 97 -18.29 7.39 6.83
N HIS A 98 -17.62 6.51 6.10
CA HIS A 98 -18.27 5.51 5.24
C HIS A 98 -17.83 4.11 5.63
N ASP A 99 -18.73 3.15 5.54
CA ASP A 99 -18.37 1.74 5.58
C ASP A 99 -17.60 1.39 4.30
N THR A 100 -16.39 0.86 4.45
CA THR A 100 -15.41 0.88 3.38
C THR A 100 -14.72 -0.47 3.23
N ALA A 101 -14.82 -1.07 2.05
CA ALA A 101 -14.07 -2.26 1.69
C ALA A 101 -12.56 -1.95 1.60
N VAL A 102 -11.73 -2.76 2.24
CA VAL A 102 -10.29 -2.53 2.31
C VAL A 102 -9.46 -3.75 1.92
N PHE A 103 -8.22 -3.51 1.50
CA PHE A 103 -7.26 -4.57 1.24
C PHE A 103 -6.64 -5.08 2.54
N THR A 104 -6.64 -6.40 2.74
CA THR A 104 -5.99 -7.07 3.88
C THR A 104 -4.68 -7.77 3.49
N GLY A 105 -4.34 -7.76 2.20
CA GLY A 105 -3.20 -8.51 1.67
C GLY A 105 -1.84 -8.10 2.26
N ALA A 106 -1.64 -6.82 2.55
CA ALA A 106 -0.42 -6.32 3.16
C ALA A 106 -0.25 -6.87 4.58
N GLU A 107 -1.32 -6.85 5.39
CA GLU A 107 -1.31 -7.42 6.74
C GLU A 107 -0.98 -8.91 6.72
N ARG A 108 -1.63 -9.68 5.86
CA ARG A 108 -1.35 -11.13 5.74
C ARG A 108 0.12 -11.42 5.41
N ILE A 109 0.72 -10.62 4.52
CA ILE A 109 2.12 -10.79 4.12
C ILE A 109 3.06 -10.39 5.26
N THR A 110 2.88 -9.22 5.84
CA THR A 110 3.75 -8.71 6.91
C THR A 110 3.69 -9.58 8.17
N ARG A 111 2.51 -10.10 8.54
CA ARG A 111 2.35 -11.07 9.64
C ARG A 111 3.11 -12.37 9.35
N LYS A 112 2.97 -12.92 8.14
CA LYS A 112 3.66 -14.15 7.73
C LYS A 112 5.18 -13.98 7.69
N MET A 113 5.63 -12.82 7.24
CA MET A 113 7.05 -12.50 7.13
C MET A 113 7.64 -11.96 8.43
N LYS A 114 6.81 -11.61 9.41
CA LYS A 114 7.20 -10.96 10.67
C LYS A 114 8.00 -9.67 10.44
N ASP A 115 7.59 -8.90 9.43
CA ASP A 115 8.28 -7.67 9.06
C ASP A 115 7.72 -6.49 9.86
N ALA A 116 8.60 -5.63 10.38
CA ALA A 116 8.18 -4.37 10.99
C ALA A 116 7.37 -3.52 10.00
N VAL A 117 6.34 -2.86 10.49
CA VAL A 117 5.43 -2.05 9.68
C VAL A 117 5.46 -0.60 10.12
N VAL A 118 5.76 0.27 9.18
CA VAL A 118 5.73 1.71 9.37
C VAL A 118 4.69 2.35 8.44
N TYR A 119 4.04 3.39 8.91
CA TYR A 119 3.26 4.28 8.07
C TYR A 119 4.15 5.41 7.58
N VAL A 120 4.09 5.68 6.28
CA VAL A 120 4.85 6.78 5.67
C VAL A 120 3.91 7.97 5.50
N ASP A 121 4.07 8.94 6.36
CA ASP A 121 3.32 10.19 6.30
C ASP A 121 4.11 11.24 5.52
N ILE A 122 3.49 11.76 4.47
CA ILE A 122 4.13 12.74 3.60
C ILE A 122 3.42 14.07 3.76
N ASP A 123 4.17 15.12 4.01
CA ASP A 123 3.71 16.49 4.02
C ASP A 123 4.42 17.30 2.93
N ARG A 124 3.75 18.35 2.46
CA ARG A 124 4.28 19.27 1.46
C ARG A 124 4.19 20.71 1.99
N PRO A 125 5.19 21.15 2.78
CA PRO A 125 5.18 22.50 3.36
C PRO A 125 5.19 23.61 2.30
N ARG A 126 5.82 23.38 1.15
CA ARG A 126 5.82 24.28 -0.01
C ARG A 126 6.11 23.54 -1.30
N ARG A 127 5.87 24.17 -2.45
CA ARG A 127 6.12 23.59 -3.77
C ARG A 127 7.58 23.09 -3.87
N GLY A 128 7.76 21.83 -4.31
CA GLY A 128 9.05 21.19 -4.46
C GLY A 128 9.73 20.72 -3.17
N HIS A 129 9.10 20.89 -2.00
CA HIS A 129 9.64 20.44 -0.71
C HIS A 129 8.67 19.47 -0.05
N TYR A 130 9.19 18.29 0.28
CA TYR A 130 8.42 17.22 0.92
C TYR A 130 9.10 16.81 2.21
N VAL A 131 8.30 16.56 3.22
CA VAL A 131 8.73 15.96 4.49
C VAL A 131 8.09 14.59 4.59
N CYS A 132 8.92 13.57 4.74
CA CYS A 132 8.51 12.19 4.90
C CYS A 132 8.76 11.77 6.34
N THR A 133 7.69 11.53 7.10
CA THR A 133 7.78 11.08 8.49
C THR A 133 7.39 9.62 8.57
N LEU A 134 8.24 8.82 9.20
CA LEU A 134 8.01 7.41 9.42
C LEU A 134 7.40 7.18 10.80
N HIS A 135 6.20 6.65 10.85
CA HIS A 135 5.53 6.28 12.09
C HIS A 135 5.54 4.76 12.26
N LEU A 136 6.21 4.25 13.25
CA LEU A 136 6.16 2.83 13.57
C LEU A 136 4.73 2.45 13.97
N ILE A 137 4.13 1.50 13.24
CA ILE A 137 2.85 0.91 13.64
C ILE A 137 3.13 -0.26 14.59
N THR A 138 4.01 -1.17 14.17
CA THR A 138 4.44 -2.32 14.97
C THR A 138 5.71 -2.95 14.38
N ASP A 139 6.55 -3.49 15.20
CA ASP A 139 7.67 -4.37 14.84
C ASP A 139 7.33 -5.86 15.01
N HIS A 140 6.17 -6.16 15.63
CA HIS A 140 5.67 -7.52 15.84
C HIS A 140 4.24 -7.69 15.27
N PRO A 141 4.05 -7.63 13.93
CA PRO A 141 2.71 -7.67 13.32
C PRO A 141 1.96 -8.98 13.58
N GLN A 142 2.67 -10.08 13.86
CA GLN A 142 2.08 -11.38 14.17
C GLN A 142 1.35 -11.41 15.52
N ASP A 143 1.69 -10.50 16.45
CA ASP A 143 1.15 -10.45 17.79
C ASP A 143 -0.13 -9.59 17.87
N LEU A 144 -0.39 -8.80 16.84
CA LEU A 144 -1.63 -8.02 16.76
C LEU A 144 -2.83 -8.93 16.49
N PRO A 145 -4.03 -8.56 16.95
CA PRO A 145 -5.28 -9.21 16.52
C PRO A 145 -5.43 -9.17 14.99
N GLU A 146 -6.21 -10.08 14.45
CA GLU A 146 -6.53 -10.09 13.02
C GLU A 146 -7.21 -8.77 12.62
N HIS A 147 -6.81 -8.23 11.49
CA HIS A 147 -7.28 -6.95 10.91
C HIS A 147 -6.87 -5.69 11.67
N GLU A 148 -6.23 -5.81 12.83
CA GLU A 148 -5.83 -4.64 13.62
C GLU A 148 -4.76 -3.80 12.91
N LEU A 149 -3.79 -4.44 12.26
CA LEU A 149 -2.78 -3.73 11.48
C LEU A 149 -3.40 -2.92 10.33
N THR A 150 -4.38 -3.50 9.66
CA THR A 150 -5.13 -2.82 8.60
C THR A 150 -5.90 -1.63 9.17
N ARG A 151 -6.59 -1.81 10.30
CA ARG A 151 -7.34 -0.75 10.98
C ARG A 151 -6.44 0.43 11.37
N LEU A 152 -5.30 0.16 12.00
CA LEU A 152 -4.33 1.19 12.40
C LEU A 152 -3.78 1.94 11.19
N SER A 153 -3.51 1.24 10.08
CA SER A 153 -3.03 1.85 8.84
C SER A 153 -4.07 2.81 8.24
N PHE A 154 -5.34 2.45 8.27
CA PHE A 154 -6.42 3.31 7.79
C PHE A 154 -6.68 4.51 8.71
N GLN A 155 -6.47 4.37 10.02
CA GLN A 155 -6.52 5.52 10.94
C GLN A 155 -5.43 6.55 10.61
N TRP A 156 -4.21 6.11 10.33
CA TRP A 156 -3.13 6.99 9.88
C TRP A 156 -3.45 7.65 8.54
N LEU A 157 -3.97 6.89 7.59
CA LEU A 157 -4.39 7.40 6.29
C LEU A 157 -5.47 8.48 6.43
N GLU A 158 -6.48 8.25 7.27
CA GLU A 158 -7.53 9.22 7.52
C GLU A 158 -7.00 10.51 8.15
N LYS A 159 -6.09 10.41 9.13
CA LYS A 159 -5.41 11.58 9.72
C LYS A 159 -4.69 12.39 8.65
N SER A 160 -3.95 11.74 7.77
CA SER A 160 -3.21 12.38 6.69
C SER A 160 -4.14 13.08 5.72
N ILE A 161 -5.24 12.44 5.32
CA ILE A 161 -6.25 13.03 4.41
C ILE A 161 -6.94 14.22 5.06
N ARG A 162 -7.36 14.12 6.34
CA ARG A 162 -8.01 15.22 7.05
C ARG A 162 -7.09 16.42 7.22
N ARG A 163 -5.78 16.20 7.39
CA ARG A 163 -4.79 17.27 7.47
C ARG A 163 -4.61 18.01 6.15
N ALA A 164 -4.60 17.30 5.02
CA ALA A 164 -4.34 17.89 3.72
C ALA A 164 -5.17 17.23 2.60
N PRO A 165 -6.51 17.44 2.60
CA PRO A 165 -7.45 16.75 1.72
C PRO A 165 -7.20 17.05 0.23
N GLN A 166 -6.57 18.18 -0.11
CA GLN A 166 -6.26 18.57 -1.48
C GLN A 166 -5.27 17.62 -2.18
N TYR A 167 -4.55 16.77 -1.44
CA TYR A 167 -3.58 15.83 -2.00
C TYR A 167 -4.11 14.41 -2.17
N TYR A 168 -5.31 14.12 -1.68
CA TYR A 168 -5.92 12.81 -1.87
C TYR A 168 -6.52 12.66 -3.28
N LEU A 169 -6.45 11.45 -3.84
CA LEU A 169 -6.96 11.15 -5.18
C LEU A 169 -8.49 10.99 -5.18
N TRP A 170 -9.23 12.10 -5.05
CA TRP A 170 -10.69 12.10 -5.02
C TRP A 170 -11.34 11.63 -6.33
N THR A 171 -10.62 11.65 -7.45
CA THR A 171 -11.08 11.10 -8.73
C THR A 171 -11.14 9.57 -8.73
N HIS A 172 -10.47 8.90 -7.78
CA HIS A 172 -10.67 7.48 -7.56
C HIS A 172 -11.99 7.28 -6.82
N ASN A 173 -13.00 6.68 -7.48
CA ASN A 173 -14.26 6.36 -6.83
C ASN A 173 -14.03 5.26 -5.76
N ARG A 174 -13.69 5.69 -4.53
CA ARG A 174 -13.29 4.82 -3.42
C ARG A 174 -14.44 3.94 -2.95
N TRP A 175 -15.65 4.52 -2.90
CA TRP A 175 -16.86 3.88 -2.37
C TRP A 175 -17.79 3.36 -3.47
N LYS A 176 -17.25 3.03 -4.63
CA LYS A 176 -18.00 2.42 -5.75
C LYS A 176 -18.57 1.03 -5.47
N ARG A 177 -18.15 0.40 -4.37
CA ARG A 177 -18.64 -0.87 -3.88
C ARG A 177 -19.15 -0.66 -2.48
N THR A 178 -20.46 -0.86 -2.30
CA THR A 178 -21.13 -0.72 -1.01
C THR A 178 -21.25 -2.08 -0.34
N HIS A 179 -21.36 -2.09 0.99
CA HIS A 179 -21.56 -3.31 1.75
C HIS A 179 -22.89 -3.94 1.40
N GLU A 180 -23.94 -3.13 1.27
CA GLU A 180 -25.27 -3.56 0.86
C GLU A 180 -25.26 -4.30 -0.50
N GLU A 181 -24.56 -3.75 -1.50
CA GLU A 181 -24.44 -4.42 -2.80
C GLU A 181 -23.64 -5.73 -2.69
N TYR A 182 -22.61 -5.77 -1.84
CA TYR A 182 -21.84 -7.00 -1.57
C TYR A 182 -22.75 -8.08 -0.97
N ASP A 183 -23.53 -7.76 0.05
CA ASP A 183 -24.45 -8.70 0.72
C ASP A 183 -25.51 -9.20 -0.25
N ARG A 184 -26.06 -8.33 -1.10
CA ARG A 184 -26.98 -8.72 -2.16
C ARG A 184 -26.34 -9.73 -3.12
N MET A 185 -25.12 -9.45 -3.61
CA MET A 185 -24.43 -10.36 -4.53
C MET A 185 -24.11 -11.72 -3.87
N VAL A 186 -23.84 -11.75 -2.58
CA VAL A 186 -23.65 -12.99 -1.82
C VAL A 186 -24.98 -13.75 -1.70
N SER A 187 -26.07 -13.09 -1.36
CA SER A 187 -27.40 -13.71 -1.23
C SER A 187 -27.92 -14.28 -2.55
N GLU A 188 -27.60 -13.63 -3.67
CA GLU A 188 -27.93 -14.08 -5.02
C GLU A 188 -26.96 -15.17 -5.56
N GLY A 189 -25.96 -15.60 -4.79
CA GLY A 189 -24.97 -16.61 -5.18
C GLY A 189 -23.96 -16.14 -6.25
N LEU A 190 -23.92 -14.84 -6.53
CA LEU A 190 -22.99 -14.24 -7.50
C LEU A 190 -21.58 -14.08 -6.92
N LEU A 191 -21.47 -14.04 -5.59
CA LEU A 191 -20.21 -13.98 -4.85
C LEU A 191 -20.23 -15.03 -3.73
N LYS A 192 -19.03 -15.58 -3.43
CA LYS A 192 -18.86 -16.39 -2.21
C LYS A 192 -18.57 -15.47 -1.05
N ALA A 193 -19.29 -15.62 0.05
CA ALA A 193 -18.96 -14.97 1.32
C ALA A 193 -17.55 -15.36 1.77
N LYS A 194 -16.84 -14.40 2.35
CA LYS A 194 -15.46 -14.61 2.83
C LYS A 194 -15.32 -14.08 4.25
#